data_260adf0351ff5e56da45bc524fa01c45
#
_entry.id   260adf0351ff5e56da45bc524fa01c45
#
_cell.length_a   1.000
_cell.length_b   1.000
_cell.length_c   1.000
_cell.angle_alpha   90.00
_cell.angle_beta   90.00
_cell.angle_gamma   90.00
#
_symmetry.space_group_name_H-M   'P 1'
#
loop_
_entity.id
_entity.type
_entity.pdbx_description
1 polymer ?
#
loop_
_entity_poly.entity_id
_entity_poly.type
_entity_poly.pdbx_seq_one_letter_code
_entity_poly.pdbx_strand_id
1 'polypeptide(L)'
;MKTRKSILLGVIFSGLACLTGMVSCNTQPTEEQAQAALEKKGGMVVTLDTDVPSLIDALSDHSQDPIYLEAMQAAEQIQSDEDFISRFIFCYQTLNPDASLYPLFSYRLRDRLCGGMSNQEVEAALREEVQKAITNSHYVLQARLDRFGAKKAFVKVTDDNKIVAIIPDVKDADRVRRLLQANGRLGFWETYENREIVPMLAELNRFLSVGQENILFGILNPCVYANGEAMSGPAVGSVHFADTARVRAILTSEAAKRILPADVRFVWTAKPEREGMPYYNLIALKAMRNGRAALEGDIIIGAKATHNKWSPEPVIDLEMNTVGAKCWQKLTRDNIGKSIAIVVNGLVYSYPRVMCEIECGKSQITGNFTEEEAADMANMMNSGIMPCPVRIIEEQIIEPNK
;
A
#
# COMPACT_ATOMS: atom_id res chain seq x y z
N MET A 1 13.41 -24.56 41.51
CA MET A 1 13.82 -25.46 40.40
C MET A 1 12.89 -25.17 39.20
N LYS A 2 13.28 -24.28 38.31
CA LYS A 2 12.56 -23.98 37.08
C LYS A 2 13.51 -24.30 35.94
N THR A 3 13.19 -25.33 35.21
CA THR A 3 13.92 -25.82 34.04
C THR A 3 13.73 -24.86 32.86
N ARG A 4 14.80 -24.21 32.43
CA ARG A 4 14.88 -23.48 31.17
C ARG A 4 14.95 -24.48 30.02
N LYS A 5 13.98 -24.48 29.14
CA LYS A 5 14.07 -25.15 27.83
C LYS A 5 14.83 -24.23 26.87
N SER A 6 16.08 -24.57 26.61
CA SER A 6 16.84 -24.03 25.48
C SER A 6 16.32 -24.68 24.21
N ILE A 7 15.72 -23.89 23.30
CA ILE A 7 15.43 -24.35 21.96
C ILE A 7 16.67 -24.03 21.12
N LEU A 8 17.35 -25.09 20.74
CA LEU A 8 18.54 -25.06 19.87
C LEU A 8 18.09 -24.83 18.43
N LEU A 9 18.38 -23.65 17.88
CA LEU A 9 18.18 -23.36 16.47
C LEU A 9 19.31 -24.00 15.69
N GLY A 10 19.04 -25.12 15.02
CA GLY A 10 19.98 -25.76 14.11
C GLY A 10 19.97 -25.05 12.76
N VAL A 11 20.95 -24.20 12.51
CA VAL A 11 21.22 -23.67 11.18
C VAL A 11 22.41 -24.46 10.62
N ILE A 12 22.15 -25.14 9.52
CA ILE A 12 23.15 -25.95 8.79
C ILE A 12 24.16 -25.02 8.14
N PHE A 13 25.42 -25.14 8.54
CA PHE A 13 26.56 -24.50 7.90
C PHE A 13 26.92 -25.25 6.61
N SER A 14 26.94 -24.53 5.48
CA SER A 14 27.80 -24.90 4.36
C SER A 14 28.70 -23.72 4.03
N GLY A 15 29.95 -23.85 4.42
CA GLY A 15 30.97 -22.85 4.18
C GLY A 15 31.52 -22.91 2.77
N LEU A 16 31.79 -21.75 2.21
CA LEU A 16 32.84 -21.59 1.19
C LEU A 16 33.60 -20.28 1.45
N ALA A 17 34.85 -20.45 1.86
CA ALA A 17 35.78 -19.35 1.98
C ALA A 17 36.40 -19.07 0.60
N CYS A 18 36.49 -17.78 0.20
CA CYS A 18 37.68 -17.28 -0.51
C CYS A 18 37.72 -15.76 -0.71
N LEU A 19 38.87 -15.24 -0.31
CA LEU A 19 39.71 -14.20 -0.91
C LEU A 19 39.34 -12.71 -0.82
N THR A 20 40.21 -12.09 -0.09
CA THR A 20 40.48 -10.65 0.10
C THR A 20 40.68 -9.87 -1.19
N GLY A 21 39.94 -8.77 -1.31
CA GLY A 21 40.22 -7.68 -2.25
C GLY A 21 39.61 -6.39 -1.68
N MET A 22 40.46 -5.50 -1.17
CA MET A 22 40.03 -4.16 -0.70
C MET A 22 39.52 -3.33 -1.87
N VAL A 23 38.22 -3.14 -1.93
CA VAL A 23 37.60 -2.03 -2.63
C VAL A 23 36.62 -1.43 -1.64
N SER A 24 36.87 -0.18 -1.24
CA SER A 24 35.96 0.61 -0.41
C SER A 24 34.72 0.94 -1.25
N CYS A 25 33.80 0.01 -1.30
CA CYS A 25 32.43 0.22 -1.71
C CYS A 25 31.57 0.09 -0.46
N ASN A 26 30.52 0.88 -0.40
CA ASN A 26 29.48 0.86 0.61
C ASN A 26 28.84 -0.56 0.61
N THR A 27 29.52 -1.51 1.24
CA THR A 27 29.08 -2.93 1.29
C THR A 27 27.95 -3.03 2.27
N GLN A 28 26.81 -3.53 1.79
CA GLN A 28 25.71 -3.90 2.66
C GLN A 28 26.22 -4.84 3.76
N PRO A 29 25.71 -4.71 4.99
CA PRO A 29 26.13 -5.57 6.08
C PRO A 29 25.83 -7.04 5.75
N THR A 30 26.68 -7.95 6.18
CA THR A 30 26.42 -9.38 6.08
C THR A 30 25.45 -9.83 7.18
N GLU A 31 24.82 -10.98 6.99
CA GLU A 31 23.93 -11.57 8.00
C GLU A 31 24.64 -11.73 9.36
N GLU A 32 25.90 -12.20 9.35
CA GLU A 32 26.72 -12.35 10.56
C GLU A 32 26.95 -11.00 11.27
N GLN A 33 27.19 -9.95 10.51
CA GLN A 33 27.38 -8.61 11.07
C GLN A 33 26.08 -8.03 11.69
N ALA A 34 24.93 -8.32 11.06
CA ALA A 34 23.63 -7.94 11.58
C ALA A 34 23.30 -8.71 12.85
N GLN A 35 23.56 -10.03 12.85
CA GLN A 35 23.35 -10.88 14.01
C GLN A 35 24.22 -10.48 15.21
N ALA A 36 25.52 -10.24 14.99
CA ALA A 36 26.42 -9.78 16.03
C ALA A 36 26.03 -8.38 16.58
N ALA A 37 25.49 -7.51 15.72
CA ALA A 37 25.00 -6.22 16.17
C ALA A 37 23.70 -6.34 16.99
N LEU A 38 22.83 -7.27 16.59
CA LEU A 38 21.58 -7.59 17.27
C LEU A 38 21.84 -8.13 18.69
N GLU A 39 22.76 -9.09 18.83
CA GLU A 39 23.16 -9.63 20.14
C GLU A 39 23.73 -8.55 21.07
N LYS A 40 24.52 -7.64 20.52
CA LYS A 40 25.16 -6.58 21.30
C LYS A 40 24.23 -5.46 21.72
N LYS A 41 23.33 -5.05 20.84
CA LYS A 41 22.51 -3.82 21.02
C LYS A 41 21.03 -4.11 21.24
N GLY A 42 20.61 -5.36 21.10
CA GLY A 42 19.22 -5.69 20.96
C GLY A 42 18.65 -5.24 19.62
N GLY A 43 17.36 -5.41 19.44
CA GLY A 43 16.68 -5.02 18.21
C GLY A 43 15.51 -5.93 17.91
N MET A 44 15.28 -6.18 16.63
CA MET A 44 14.11 -6.88 16.13
C MET A 44 14.46 -7.83 14.99
N VAL A 45 13.88 -9.01 14.99
CA VAL A 45 13.86 -9.93 13.85
C VAL A 45 12.42 -10.07 13.39
N VAL A 46 12.18 -9.86 12.11
CA VAL A 46 10.84 -9.89 11.53
C VAL A 46 10.82 -10.83 10.34
N THR A 47 9.85 -11.76 10.34
CA THR A 47 9.54 -12.59 9.18
C THR A 47 8.30 -12.05 8.49
N LEU A 48 8.43 -11.79 7.20
CA LEU A 48 7.41 -11.23 6.35
C LEU A 48 6.96 -12.29 5.33
N ASP A 49 5.67 -12.51 5.24
CA ASP A 49 5.04 -13.29 4.18
C ASP A 49 4.74 -12.39 2.98
N THR A 50 4.88 -12.92 1.78
CA THR A 50 4.60 -12.19 0.54
C THR A 50 3.16 -12.43 0.09
N ASP A 51 2.44 -11.36 -0.22
CA ASP A 51 1.05 -11.42 -0.67
C ASP A 51 0.99 -11.74 -2.17
N VAL A 52 1.28 -13.00 -2.51
CA VAL A 52 1.23 -13.51 -3.89
C VAL A 52 -0.19 -13.40 -4.49
N PRO A 53 -1.29 -13.67 -3.76
CA PRO A 53 -2.65 -13.44 -4.26
C PRO A 53 -2.86 -12.03 -4.81
N SER A 54 -2.54 -11.00 -4.03
CA SER A 54 -2.65 -9.60 -4.46
C SER A 54 -1.74 -9.28 -5.67
N LEU A 55 -0.59 -9.93 -5.78
CA LEU A 55 0.29 -9.75 -6.94
C LEU A 55 -0.31 -10.39 -8.19
N ILE A 56 -0.85 -11.59 -8.11
CA ILE A 56 -1.54 -12.27 -9.23
C ILE A 56 -2.74 -11.43 -9.69
N ASP A 57 -3.51 -10.89 -8.76
CA ASP A 57 -4.62 -9.99 -9.08
C ASP A 57 -4.14 -8.73 -9.83
N ALA A 58 -3.05 -8.11 -9.37
CA ALA A 58 -2.45 -6.97 -10.07
C ALA A 58 -1.91 -7.33 -11.47
N LEU A 59 -1.37 -8.55 -11.66
CA LEU A 59 -0.89 -9.05 -12.95
C LEU A 59 -2.03 -9.38 -13.92
N SER A 60 -3.22 -9.72 -13.41
CA SER A 60 -4.44 -9.88 -14.20
C SER A 60 -5.11 -8.54 -14.57
N ASP A 61 -4.51 -7.41 -14.20
CA ASP A 61 -5.11 -6.06 -14.28
C ASP A 61 -6.45 -5.96 -13.54
N HIS A 62 -6.56 -6.65 -12.40
CA HIS A 62 -7.78 -6.74 -11.58
C HIS A 62 -8.97 -7.30 -12.36
N SER A 63 -8.75 -8.44 -12.98
CA SER A 63 -9.75 -9.10 -13.82
C SER A 63 -11.10 -9.26 -13.12
N GLN A 64 -12.18 -8.94 -13.82
CA GLN A 64 -13.55 -9.12 -13.37
C GLN A 64 -14.17 -10.39 -13.97
N ASP A 65 -13.39 -11.26 -14.59
CA ASP A 65 -13.86 -12.54 -15.10
C ASP A 65 -14.39 -13.40 -13.94
N PRO A 66 -15.66 -13.89 -14.00
CA PRO A 66 -16.26 -14.62 -12.89
C PRO A 66 -15.50 -15.90 -12.52
N ILE A 67 -14.96 -16.63 -13.52
CA ILE A 67 -14.19 -17.86 -13.31
C ILE A 67 -12.87 -17.54 -12.62
N TYR A 68 -12.21 -16.45 -13.04
CA TYR A 68 -11.00 -15.96 -12.39
C TYR A 68 -11.25 -15.63 -10.91
N LEU A 69 -12.30 -14.85 -10.61
CA LEU A 69 -12.62 -14.44 -9.24
C LEU A 69 -12.96 -15.64 -8.35
N GLU A 70 -13.73 -16.59 -8.86
CA GLU A 70 -14.07 -17.83 -8.15
C GLU A 70 -12.83 -18.70 -7.90
N ALA A 71 -11.94 -18.82 -8.90
CA ALA A 71 -10.70 -19.57 -8.78
C ALA A 71 -9.75 -18.94 -7.74
N MET A 72 -9.61 -17.61 -7.73
CA MET A 72 -8.81 -16.88 -6.73
C MET A 72 -9.34 -17.13 -5.32
N GLN A 73 -10.65 -17.01 -5.12
CA GLN A 73 -11.27 -17.24 -3.81
C GLN A 73 -11.12 -18.70 -3.36
N ALA A 74 -11.32 -19.66 -4.26
CA ALA A 74 -11.15 -21.08 -3.95
C ALA A 74 -9.69 -21.41 -3.59
N ALA A 75 -8.71 -20.86 -4.31
CA ALA A 75 -7.29 -21.06 -4.06
C ALA A 75 -6.83 -20.54 -2.70
N GLU A 76 -7.41 -19.44 -2.21
CA GLU A 76 -7.13 -18.90 -0.88
C GLU A 76 -7.64 -19.82 0.25
N GLN A 77 -8.72 -20.57 0.00
CA GLN A 77 -9.34 -21.45 1.00
C GLN A 77 -8.67 -22.83 1.10
N ILE A 78 -7.92 -23.26 0.07
CA ILE A 78 -7.22 -24.53 0.08
C ILE A 78 -6.05 -24.50 1.06
N GLN A 79 -6.10 -25.37 2.07
CA GLN A 79 -4.99 -25.61 2.97
C GLN A 79 -4.13 -26.76 2.41
N SER A 80 -3.04 -26.43 1.74
CA SER A 80 -2.06 -27.39 1.25
C SER A 80 -0.66 -26.79 1.31
N ASP A 81 0.36 -27.64 1.23
CA ASP A 81 1.76 -27.21 1.16
C ASP A 81 2.16 -26.67 -0.22
N GLU A 82 1.25 -26.75 -1.20
CA GLU A 82 1.47 -26.20 -2.53
C GLU A 82 1.44 -24.66 -2.51
N ASP A 83 2.25 -24.06 -3.39
CA ASP A 83 2.27 -22.61 -3.56
C ASP A 83 0.93 -22.08 -4.14
N PHE A 84 0.67 -20.80 -3.93
CA PHE A 84 -0.58 -20.18 -4.35
C PHE A 84 -0.83 -20.26 -5.86
N ILE A 85 0.21 -20.16 -6.70
CA ILE A 85 0.08 -20.23 -8.15
C ILE A 85 -0.45 -21.60 -8.57
N SER A 86 0.12 -22.68 -8.02
CA SER A 86 -0.37 -24.05 -8.27
C SER A 86 -1.83 -24.22 -7.90
N ARG A 87 -2.20 -23.77 -6.70
CA ARG A 87 -3.60 -23.83 -6.22
C ARG A 87 -4.55 -23.03 -7.10
N PHE A 88 -4.16 -21.82 -7.49
CA PHE A 88 -4.97 -20.96 -8.37
C PHE A 88 -5.19 -21.62 -9.74
N ILE A 89 -4.13 -22.13 -10.37
CA ILE A 89 -4.22 -22.78 -11.69
C ILE A 89 -5.08 -24.03 -11.61
N PHE A 90 -4.90 -24.84 -10.56
CA PHE A 90 -5.73 -26.01 -10.31
C PHE A 90 -7.21 -25.65 -10.21
N CYS A 91 -7.57 -24.66 -9.41
CA CYS A 91 -8.95 -24.18 -9.27
C CYS A 91 -9.50 -23.65 -10.60
N TYR A 92 -8.71 -22.83 -11.31
CA TYR A 92 -9.12 -22.23 -12.57
C TYR A 92 -9.40 -23.29 -13.65
N GLN A 93 -8.53 -24.28 -13.79
CA GLN A 93 -8.72 -25.41 -14.72
C GLN A 93 -9.84 -26.36 -14.29
N THR A 94 -10.10 -26.49 -12.99
CA THR A 94 -11.22 -27.29 -12.48
C THR A 94 -12.57 -26.65 -12.83
N LEU A 95 -12.65 -25.32 -12.72
CA LEU A 95 -13.87 -24.57 -13.07
C LEU A 95 -14.10 -24.50 -14.57
N ASN A 96 -13.05 -24.43 -15.37
CA ASN A 96 -13.13 -24.42 -16.82
C ASN A 96 -11.90 -25.10 -17.45
N PRO A 97 -11.96 -26.41 -17.76
CA PRO A 97 -10.82 -27.17 -18.29
C PRO A 97 -10.25 -26.64 -19.62
N ASP A 98 -11.08 -26.01 -20.44
CA ASP A 98 -10.68 -25.45 -21.74
C ASP A 98 -10.26 -23.99 -21.69
N ALA A 99 -10.30 -23.37 -20.49
CA ALA A 99 -9.97 -21.96 -20.35
C ALA A 99 -8.48 -21.69 -20.52
N SER A 100 -8.19 -20.67 -21.31
CA SER A 100 -6.82 -20.17 -21.47
C SER A 100 -6.49 -19.12 -20.40
N LEU A 101 -5.32 -19.24 -19.79
CA LEU A 101 -4.77 -18.23 -18.87
C LEU A 101 -4.27 -16.99 -19.62
N TYR A 102 -3.91 -17.12 -20.90
CA TYR A 102 -3.30 -16.05 -21.68
C TYR A 102 -4.10 -14.73 -21.67
N PRO A 103 -5.43 -14.70 -21.89
CA PRO A 103 -6.19 -13.45 -21.91
C PRO A 103 -6.15 -12.70 -20.59
N LEU A 104 -6.05 -13.41 -19.46
CA LEU A 104 -6.03 -12.81 -18.13
C LEU A 104 -4.76 -12.00 -17.86
N PHE A 105 -3.61 -12.47 -18.38
CA PHE A 105 -2.30 -11.91 -18.04
C PHE A 105 -1.60 -11.20 -19.21
N SER A 106 -2.11 -11.35 -20.43
CA SER A 106 -1.46 -10.83 -21.64
C SER A 106 -1.25 -9.31 -21.65
N TYR A 107 -2.11 -8.55 -20.98
CA TYR A 107 -1.98 -7.10 -20.94
C TYR A 107 -0.78 -6.66 -20.08
N ARG A 108 -0.61 -7.23 -18.90
CA ARG A 108 0.47 -6.89 -17.97
C ARG A 108 1.79 -7.56 -18.34
N LEU A 109 1.73 -8.76 -18.89
CA LEU A 109 2.91 -9.54 -19.28
C LEU A 109 3.16 -9.52 -20.80
N ARG A 110 2.69 -8.48 -21.50
CA ARG A 110 2.78 -8.35 -22.96
C ARG A 110 4.19 -8.49 -23.52
N ASP A 111 5.21 -8.15 -22.74
CA ASP A 111 6.61 -8.26 -23.16
C ASP A 111 7.15 -9.70 -23.05
N ARG A 112 6.39 -10.61 -22.44
CA ARG A 112 6.73 -12.02 -22.20
C ARG A 112 5.75 -12.99 -22.84
N LEU A 113 4.47 -12.62 -22.92
CA LEU A 113 3.41 -13.48 -23.44
C LEU A 113 3.10 -13.13 -24.87
N CYS A 114 3.10 -14.16 -25.73
CA CYS A 114 2.69 -14.09 -27.14
C CYS A 114 1.40 -14.87 -27.34
N GLY A 115 0.62 -14.51 -28.35
CA GLY A 115 -0.62 -15.23 -28.70
C GLY A 115 -0.36 -16.71 -29.02
N GLY A 116 -1.20 -17.58 -28.49
CA GLY A 116 -1.12 -19.03 -28.71
C GLY A 116 -0.28 -19.81 -27.67
N MET A 117 0.23 -19.12 -26.62
CA MET A 117 0.91 -19.80 -25.53
C MET A 117 -0.05 -20.72 -24.74
N SER A 118 0.47 -21.88 -24.34
CA SER A 118 -0.21 -22.84 -23.47
C SER A 118 -0.31 -22.32 -22.02
N ASN A 119 -1.23 -22.90 -21.25
CA ASN A 119 -1.35 -22.56 -19.82
C ASN A 119 -0.05 -22.82 -19.04
N GLN A 120 0.75 -23.85 -19.43
CA GLN A 120 2.04 -24.13 -18.81
C GLN A 120 3.07 -23.01 -19.06
N GLU A 121 3.10 -22.46 -20.27
CA GLU A 121 4.00 -21.35 -20.60
C GLU A 121 3.59 -20.06 -19.88
N VAL A 122 2.29 -19.80 -19.73
CA VAL A 122 1.77 -18.68 -18.95
C VAL A 122 2.09 -18.86 -17.47
N GLU A 123 1.93 -20.08 -16.93
CA GLU A 123 2.32 -20.41 -15.56
C GLU A 123 3.81 -20.14 -15.31
N ALA A 124 4.68 -20.60 -16.19
CA ALA A 124 6.12 -20.37 -16.08
C ALA A 124 6.46 -18.87 -16.06
N ALA A 125 5.82 -18.07 -16.90
CA ALA A 125 5.98 -16.62 -16.93
C ALA A 125 5.48 -15.95 -15.64
N LEU A 126 4.35 -16.42 -15.09
CA LEU A 126 3.82 -15.93 -13.82
C LEU A 126 4.78 -16.22 -12.66
N ARG A 127 5.31 -17.45 -12.57
CA ARG A 127 6.27 -17.85 -11.54
C ARG A 127 7.53 -17.00 -11.58
N GLU A 128 8.06 -16.76 -12.78
CA GLU A 128 9.23 -15.91 -12.95
C GLU A 128 8.96 -14.46 -12.53
N GLU A 129 7.79 -13.90 -12.87
CA GLU A 129 7.44 -12.53 -12.50
C GLU A 129 7.19 -12.39 -10.99
N VAL A 130 6.55 -13.38 -10.36
CA VAL A 130 6.36 -13.44 -8.91
C VAL A 130 7.72 -13.50 -8.19
N GLN A 131 8.63 -14.37 -8.63
CA GLN A 131 9.97 -14.48 -8.03
C GLN A 131 10.76 -13.18 -8.17
N LYS A 132 10.68 -12.52 -9.32
CA LYS A 132 11.28 -11.22 -9.54
C LYS A 132 10.67 -10.13 -8.64
N ALA A 133 9.35 -10.13 -8.47
CA ALA A 133 8.67 -9.19 -7.58
C ALA A 133 9.09 -9.39 -6.11
N ILE A 134 9.23 -10.63 -5.64
CA ILE A 134 9.70 -10.95 -4.29
C ILE A 134 11.15 -10.46 -4.10
N THR A 135 12.02 -10.76 -5.07
CA THR A 135 13.42 -10.30 -5.04
C THR A 135 13.51 -8.77 -5.04
N ASN A 136 12.70 -8.09 -5.84
CA ASN A 136 12.66 -6.63 -5.85
C ASN A 136 12.10 -6.04 -4.55
N SER A 137 11.12 -6.72 -3.92
CA SER A 137 10.60 -6.32 -2.61
C SER A 137 11.68 -6.39 -1.52
N HIS A 138 12.55 -7.40 -1.56
CA HIS A 138 13.72 -7.47 -0.70
C HIS A 138 14.60 -6.21 -0.83
N TYR A 139 14.93 -5.78 -2.06
CA TYR A 139 15.74 -4.57 -2.26
C TYR A 139 15.05 -3.29 -1.76
N VAL A 140 13.74 -3.18 -1.95
CA VAL A 140 12.96 -2.04 -1.43
C VAL A 140 12.98 -2.01 0.09
N LEU A 141 12.81 -3.16 0.75
CA LEU A 141 12.88 -3.26 2.22
C LEU A 141 14.26 -2.90 2.75
N GLN A 142 15.33 -3.40 2.13
CA GLN A 142 16.69 -3.05 2.52
C GLN A 142 16.92 -1.54 2.38
N ALA A 143 16.54 -0.95 1.24
CA ALA A 143 16.68 0.50 1.01
C ALA A 143 15.89 1.35 2.02
N ARG A 144 14.71 0.89 2.45
CA ARG A 144 13.92 1.54 3.49
C ARG A 144 14.63 1.54 4.83
N LEU A 145 15.18 0.40 5.23
CA LEU A 145 15.92 0.25 6.49
C LEU A 145 17.20 1.08 6.50
N ASP A 146 17.93 1.11 5.37
CA ASP A 146 19.13 1.91 5.23
C ASP A 146 18.84 3.41 5.38
N ARG A 147 17.77 3.91 4.72
CA ARG A 147 17.31 5.31 4.81
C ARG A 147 16.71 5.66 6.17
N PHE A 148 16.08 4.69 6.82
CA PHE A 148 15.60 4.85 8.19
C PHE A 148 16.73 5.03 9.21
N GLY A 149 17.94 4.70 8.81
CA GLY A 149 19.15 4.80 9.64
C GLY A 149 19.39 3.55 10.49
N ALA A 150 18.74 2.44 10.17
CA ALA A 150 18.99 1.13 10.78
C ALA A 150 20.34 0.57 10.27
N LYS A 151 21.43 1.20 10.71
CA LYS A 151 22.79 0.77 10.34
C LYS A 151 22.99 -0.69 10.72
N LYS A 152 23.44 -1.51 9.76
CA LYS A 152 23.64 -2.96 9.90
C LYS A 152 22.35 -3.79 9.88
N ALA A 153 21.21 -3.23 9.46
CA ALA A 153 20.05 -4.04 9.13
C ALA A 153 20.35 -4.93 7.91
N PHE A 154 19.88 -6.14 7.95
CA PHE A 154 20.07 -7.12 6.89
C PHE A 154 18.73 -7.76 6.54
N VAL A 155 18.43 -7.82 5.25
CA VAL A 155 17.22 -8.45 4.73
C VAL A 155 17.61 -9.60 3.82
N LYS A 156 16.91 -10.72 3.89
CA LYS A 156 17.09 -11.86 2.98
C LYS A 156 15.75 -12.47 2.58
N VAL A 157 15.73 -13.08 1.40
CA VAL A 157 14.65 -13.96 0.97
C VAL A 157 15.01 -15.39 1.37
N THR A 158 14.03 -16.12 1.91
CA THR A 158 14.16 -17.52 2.29
C THR A 158 13.73 -18.44 1.14
N ASP A 159 14.07 -19.72 1.22
CA ASP A 159 13.73 -20.72 0.18
C ASP A 159 12.21 -20.90 0.01
N ASP A 160 11.42 -20.61 1.05
CA ASP A 160 9.96 -20.63 1.04
C ASP A 160 9.32 -19.26 0.66
N ASN A 161 10.09 -18.41 -0.02
CA ASN A 161 9.67 -17.10 -0.52
C ASN A 161 9.21 -16.10 0.55
N LYS A 162 9.57 -16.30 1.82
CA LYS A 162 9.42 -15.30 2.87
C LYS A 162 10.60 -14.35 2.90
N ILE A 163 10.41 -13.20 3.51
CA ILE A 163 11.47 -12.21 3.69
C ILE A 163 11.77 -12.07 5.17
N VAL A 164 13.02 -12.27 5.55
CA VAL A 164 13.49 -12.09 6.94
C VAL A 164 14.33 -10.83 7.03
N ALA A 165 13.97 -9.95 7.96
CA ALA A 165 14.70 -8.73 8.27
C ALA A 165 15.30 -8.82 9.68
N ILE A 166 16.61 -8.66 9.81
CA ILE A 166 17.35 -8.53 11.06
C ILE A 166 17.68 -7.06 11.26
N ILE A 167 17.15 -6.45 12.31
CA ILE A 167 17.19 -4.99 12.50
C ILE A 167 17.75 -4.70 13.91
N PRO A 168 19.05 -4.45 14.01
CA PRO A 168 19.67 -4.08 15.29
C PRO A 168 19.30 -2.66 15.73
N ASP A 169 19.38 -2.39 17.05
CA ASP A 169 19.26 -1.05 17.66
C ASP A 169 17.89 -0.38 17.40
N VAL A 170 16.81 -1.17 17.42
CA VAL A 170 15.44 -0.67 17.24
C VAL A 170 14.98 0.03 18.52
N LYS A 171 14.59 1.30 18.39
CA LYS A 171 14.03 2.10 19.50
C LYS A 171 12.50 2.15 19.49
N ASP A 172 11.91 2.14 18.32
CA ASP A 172 10.47 2.17 18.09
C ASP A 172 10.07 1.04 17.12
N ALA A 173 9.58 -0.06 17.70
CA ALA A 173 9.18 -1.24 16.95
C ALA A 173 7.93 -0.96 16.09
N ASP A 174 7.00 -0.14 16.57
CA ASP A 174 5.77 0.20 15.83
C ASP A 174 6.10 1.00 14.56
N ARG A 175 7.06 1.90 14.64
CA ARG A 175 7.54 2.66 13.50
C ARG A 175 8.19 1.75 12.45
N VAL A 176 9.01 0.80 12.89
CA VAL A 176 9.61 -0.22 12.01
C VAL A 176 8.54 -1.09 11.35
N ARG A 177 7.54 -1.56 12.08
CA ARG A 177 6.42 -2.33 11.51
C ARG A 177 5.69 -1.56 10.41
N ARG A 178 5.35 -0.29 10.66
CA ARG A 178 4.72 0.57 9.64
C ARG A 178 5.59 0.73 8.40
N LEU A 179 6.90 0.94 8.58
CA LEU A 179 7.86 1.09 7.48
C LEU A 179 7.96 -0.16 6.62
N LEU A 180 8.02 -1.35 7.24
CA LEU A 180 8.15 -2.63 6.53
C LEU A 180 6.88 -2.99 5.75
N GLN A 181 5.70 -2.78 6.34
CA GLN A 181 4.42 -3.16 5.71
C GLN A 181 3.86 -2.12 4.73
N ALA A 182 4.47 -0.94 4.66
CA ALA A 182 4.03 0.10 3.75
C ALA A 182 4.23 -0.29 2.28
N ASN A 183 3.19 -0.20 1.46
CA ASN A 183 3.30 -0.49 0.02
C ASN A 183 4.08 0.59 -0.74
N GLY A 184 4.15 1.82 -0.21
CA GLY A 184 4.81 2.94 -0.85
C GLY A 184 4.04 3.50 -2.06
N ARG A 185 2.81 3.07 -2.27
CA ARG A 185 1.97 3.59 -3.36
C ARG A 185 1.50 4.99 -3.04
N LEU A 186 1.92 5.94 -3.86
CA LEU A 186 1.44 7.30 -3.87
C LEU A 186 0.52 7.50 -5.08
N GLY A 187 -0.67 8.02 -4.84
CA GLY A 187 -1.62 8.36 -5.89
C GLY A 187 -2.18 9.78 -5.70
N PHE A 188 -2.29 10.51 -6.80
CA PHE A 188 -3.00 11.79 -6.88
C PHE A 188 -4.35 11.56 -7.51
N TRP A 189 -5.40 11.76 -6.73
CA TRP A 189 -6.77 11.47 -7.12
C TRP A 189 -7.57 12.74 -7.34
N GLU A 190 -8.32 12.80 -8.42
CA GLU A 190 -9.40 13.75 -8.51
C GLU A 190 -10.43 13.47 -7.42
N THR A 191 -11.16 14.50 -7.01
CA THR A 191 -12.19 14.37 -5.98
C THR A 191 -13.55 14.79 -6.50
N TYR A 192 -14.57 14.20 -5.91
CA TYR A 192 -15.91 14.76 -5.96
C TYR A 192 -16.03 15.87 -4.92
N GLU A 193 -16.78 16.90 -5.24
CA GLU A 193 -17.16 17.91 -4.26
C GLU A 193 -18.28 17.35 -3.35
N ASN A 194 -18.25 17.72 -2.09
CA ASN A 194 -19.23 17.28 -1.10
C ASN A 194 -20.68 17.50 -1.57
N ARG A 195 -20.96 18.67 -2.19
CA ARG A 195 -22.25 19.00 -2.75
C ARG A 195 -22.77 18.06 -3.85
N GLU A 196 -21.88 17.30 -4.48
CA GLU A 196 -22.25 16.31 -5.50
C GLU A 196 -22.64 14.98 -4.86
N ILE A 197 -21.98 14.60 -3.76
CA ILE A 197 -22.09 13.27 -3.13
C ILE A 197 -23.07 13.23 -1.96
N VAL A 198 -23.11 14.27 -1.11
CA VAL A 198 -24.00 14.27 0.09
C VAL A 198 -25.47 14.09 -0.26
N PRO A 199 -26.04 14.72 -1.31
CA PRO A 199 -27.42 14.41 -1.71
C PRO A 199 -27.67 12.96 -2.04
N MET A 200 -26.70 12.28 -2.69
CA MET A 200 -26.78 10.85 -3.02
C MET A 200 -26.64 9.98 -1.77
N LEU A 201 -25.79 10.35 -0.82
CA LEU A 201 -25.72 9.68 0.49
C LEU A 201 -27.00 9.84 1.29
N ALA A 202 -27.67 10.99 1.20
CA ALA A 202 -28.98 11.21 1.82
C ALA A 202 -30.07 10.34 1.17
N GLU A 203 -30.02 10.18 -0.15
CA GLU A 203 -30.90 9.27 -0.87
C GLU A 203 -30.66 7.81 -0.47
N LEU A 204 -29.38 7.40 -0.40
CA LEU A 204 -28.98 6.06 0.07
C LEU A 204 -29.46 5.82 1.51
N ASN A 205 -29.25 6.78 2.41
CA ASN A 205 -29.71 6.68 3.79
C ASN A 205 -31.24 6.50 3.84
N ARG A 206 -31.99 7.29 3.07
CA ARG A 206 -33.46 7.17 2.99
C ARG A 206 -33.89 5.82 2.44
N PHE A 207 -33.21 5.30 1.41
CA PHE A 207 -33.49 3.98 0.83
C PHE A 207 -33.26 2.84 1.83
N LEU A 208 -32.17 2.91 2.62
CA LEU A 208 -31.82 1.90 3.62
C LEU A 208 -32.69 1.99 4.88
N SER A 209 -33.19 3.18 5.21
CA SER A 209 -33.88 3.47 6.49
C SER A 209 -35.40 3.23 6.43
N VAL A 210 -35.92 2.46 5.46
CA VAL A 210 -37.33 2.10 5.38
C VAL A 210 -37.75 1.36 6.65
N GLY A 211 -38.49 2.05 7.54
CA GLY A 211 -38.96 1.51 8.82
C GLY A 211 -37.92 1.51 9.96
N GLN A 212 -36.75 2.08 9.78
CA GLN A 212 -35.70 2.27 10.79
C GLN A 212 -35.15 3.70 10.72
N GLU A 213 -34.61 4.19 11.84
CA GLU A 213 -33.99 5.52 11.89
C GLU A 213 -32.55 5.50 11.38
N ASN A 214 -32.25 6.34 10.41
CA ASN A 214 -30.91 6.79 9.96
C ASN A 214 -29.77 5.74 10.00
N ILE A 215 -29.87 4.66 9.20
CA ILE A 215 -28.88 3.58 9.19
C ILE A 215 -27.47 4.09 8.84
N LEU A 216 -27.34 4.93 7.80
CA LEU A 216 -26.06 5.51 7.41
C LEU A 216 -25.73 6.74 8.26
N PHE A 217 -26.63 7.70 8.36
CA PHE A 217 -26.36 8.94 9.11
C PHE A 217 -26.45 8.80 10.63
N GLY A 218 -26.80 7.62 11.14
CA GLY A 218 -26.61 7.26 12.54
C GLY A 218 -25.14 7.01 12.92
N ILE A 219 -24.28 6.74 11.94
CA ILE A 219 -22.85 6.44 12.13
C ILE A 219 -21.91 7.33 11.31
N LEU A 220 -22.39 7.91 10.23
CA LEU A 220 -21.68 8.90 9.39
C LEU A 220 -22.26 10.29 9.67
N ASN A 221 -21.45 11.19 10.21
CA ASN A 221 -21.80 12.60 10.38
C ASN A 221 -21.53 13.34 9.07
N PRO A 222 -22.54 13.70 8.26
CA PRO A 222 -22.31 14.36 6.98
C PRO A 222 -21.71 15.75 7.17
N CYS A 223 -20.80 16.15 6.27
CA CYS A 223 -20.21 17.49 6.27
C CYS A 223 -21.18 18.50 5.67
N VAL A 224 -22.14 18.95 6.48
CA VAL A 224 -23.15 19.96 6.12
C VAL A 224 -23.15 21.11 7.12
N TYR A 225 -23.56 22.30 6.65
CA TYR A 225 -23.83 23.45 7.54
C TYR A 225 -25.13 23.24 8.33
N ALA A 226 -25.32 24.03 9.35
CA ALA A 226 -26.55 23.99 10.18
C ALA A 226 -27.87 24.21 9.38
N ASN A 227 -27.78 24.86 8.22
CA ASN A 227 -28.90 25.01 7.29
C ASN A 227 -29.13 23.81 6.36
N GLY A 228 -28.32 22.75 6.50
CA GLY A 228 -28.39 21.54 5.69
C GLY A 228 -27.65 21.59 4.34
N GLU A 229 -27.04 22.74 4.01
CA GLU A 229 -26.22 22.85 2.79
C GLU A 229 -24.90 22.10 2.94
N ALA A 230 -24.48 21.42 1.87
CA ALA A 230 -23.20 20.72 1.84
C ALA A 230 -22.01 21.71 1.95
N MET A 231 -21.05 21.39 2.82
CA MET A 231 -19.82 22.15 2.93
C MET A 231 -18.99 22.04 1.64
N SER A 232 -18.08 22.98 1.41
CA SER A 232 -17.16 22.91 0.27
C SER A 232 -16.05 21.90 0.53
N GLY A 233 -15.53 21.29 -0.55
CA GLY A 233 -14.42 20.32 -0.52
C GLY A 233 -14.86 18.87 -0.64
N PRO A 234 -13.94 17.92 -0.61
CA PRO A 234 -14.20 16.50 -0.91
C PRO A 234 -14.57 15.65 0.31
N ALA A 235 -14.54 16.22 1.53
CA ALA A 235 -14.92 15.49 2.74
C ALA A 235 -16.46 15.40 2.82
N VAL A 236 -16.99 14.19 2.72
CA VAL A 236 -18.44 13.94 2.69
C VAL A 236 -19.03 13.68 4.08
N GLY A 237 -18.20 13.34 5.04
CA GLY A 237 -18.62 13.15 6.43
C GLY A 237 -17.47 12.68 7.31
N SER A 238 -17.70 12.67 8.61
CA SER A 238 -16.78 12.12 9.62
C SER A 238 -17.40 10.93 10.34
N VAL A 239 -16.57 9.95 10.71
CA VAL A 239 -16.99 8.68 11.30
C VAL A 239 -16.08 8.34 12.46
N HIS A 240 -16.65 7.82 13.53
CA HIS A 240 -15.89 7.23 14.62
C HIS A 240 -15.13 5.99 14.10
N PHE A 241 -13.87 5.79 14.50
CA PHE A 241 -13.01 4.72 13.95
C PHE A 241 -13.64 3.33 14.07
N ALA A 242 -14.41 3.06 15.15
CA ALA A 242 -15.07 1.78 15.35
C ALA A 242 -16.17 1.47 14.32
N ASP A 243 -16.74 2.49 13.68
CA ASP A 243 -17.83 2.35 12.69
C ASP A 243 -17.35 2.38 11.24
N THR A 244 -16.06 2.58 10.99
CA THR A 244 -15.50 2.67 9.64
C THR A 244 -15.78 1.43 8.78
N ALA A 245 -15.71 0.22 9.36
CA ALA A 245 -16.03 -1.02 8.67
C ALA A 245 -17.52 -1.11 8.30
N ARG A 246 -18.41 -0.67 9.19
CA ARG A 246 -19.87 -0.65 8.94
C ARG A 246 -20.22 0.34 7.83
N VAL A 247 -19.65 1.54 7.87
CA VAL A 247 -19.86 2.54 6.79
C VAL A 247 -19.33 1.99 5.47
N ARG A 248 -18.16 1.36 5.45
CA ARG A 248 -17.61 0.73 4.24
C ARG A 248 -18.57 -0.32 3.68
N ALA A 249 -19.10 -1.22 4.51
CA ALA A 249 -20.04 -2.25 4.08
C ALA A 249 -21.30 -1.64 3.44
N ILE A 250 -21.83 -0.55 4.01
CA ILE A 250 -22.98 0.17 3.46
C ILE A 250 -22.63 0.77 2.09
N LEU A 251 -21.50 1.47 1.99
CA LEU A 251 -21.09 2.18 0.76
C LEU A 251 -20.67 1.24 -0.39
N THR A 252 -20.37 -0.02 -0.08
CA THR A 252 -20.08 -1.05 -1.10
C THR A 252 -21.27 -1.96 -1.42
N SER A 253 -22.42 -1.76 -0.76
CA SER A 253 -23.62 -2.55 -0.98
C SER A 253 -24.22 -2.37 -2.39
N GLU A 254 -25.04 -3.33 -2.82
CA GLU A 254 -25.77 -3.23 -4.10
C GLU A 254 -26.71 -2.01 -4.17
N ALA A 255 -27.25 -1.57 -3.03
CA ALA A 255 -28.03 -0.35 -2.95
C ALA A 255 -27.18 0.89 -3.26
N ALA A 256 -25.97 0.96 -2.67
CA ALA A 256 -25.04 2.04 -2.92
C ALA A 256 -24.57 2.09 -4.37
N LYS A 257 -24.26 0.96 -4.99
CA LYS A 257 -23.87 0.85 -6.40
C LYS A 257 -24.92 1.36 -7.39
N ARG A 258 -26.19 1.36 -7.00
CA ARG A 258 -27.30 1.86 -7.84
C ARG A 258 -27.49 3.36 -7.75
N ILE A 259 -27.06 3.99 -6.64
CA ILE A 259 -27.32 5.39 -6.33
C ILE A 259 -26.06 6.24 -6.55
N LEU A 260 -24.91 5.70 -6.19
CA LEU A 260 -23.62 6.39 -6.25
C LEU A 260 -22.97 6.26 -7.63
N PRO A 261 -22.13 7.23 -8.06
CA PRO A 261 -21.35 7.11 -9.29
C PRO A 261 -20.48 5.85 -9.30
N ALA A 262 -20.39 5.18 -10.46
CA ALA A 262 -19.61 3.93 -10.58
C ALA A 262 -18.09 4.13 -10.33
N ASP A 263 -17.59 5.33 -10.59
CA ASP A 263 -16.20 5.73 -10.43
C ASP A 263 -15.89 6.35 -9.06
N VAL A 264 -16.87 6.48 -8.15
CA VAL A 264 -16.60 6.96 -6.79
C VAL A 264 -15.82 5.93 -5.98
N ARG A 265 -14.83 6.41 -5.22
CA ARG A 265 -14.11 5.61 -4.20
C ARG A 265 -14.09 6.41 -2.91
N PHE A 266 -14.52 5.78 -1.84
CA PHE A 266 -14.50 6.39 -0.52
C PHE A 266 -13.25 5.95 0.24
N VAL A 267 -12.45 6.90 0.69
CA VAL A 267 -11.19 6.65 1.39
C VAL A 267 -11.11 7.50 2.65
N TRP A 268 -10.64 6.90 3.72
CA TRP A 268 -10.46 7.56 5.01
C TRP A 268 -9.22 8.44 5.03
N THR A 269 -9.27 9.51 5.81
CA THR A 269 -8.05 10.28 6.14
C THR A 269 -7.12 9.45 7.00
N ALA A 270 -5.80 9.63 6.83
CA ALA A 270 -4.78 8.95 7.62
C ALA A 270 -4.77 9.40 9.09
N LYS A 271 -5.23 10.63 9.34
CA LYS A 271 -5.31 11.24 10.67
C LYS A 271 -6.75 11.59 11.01
N PRO A 272 -7.07 11.64 12.31
CA PRO A 272 -8.37 12.12 12.75
C PRO A 272 -8.55 13.60 12.38
N GLU A 273 -9.78 14.04 12.29
CA GLU A 273 -10.15 15.43 11.99
C GLU A 273 -9.51 16.41 12.98
N ARG A 274 -9.45 16.01 14.25
CA ARG A 274 -8.80 16.76 15.33
C ARG A 274 -7.98 15.80 16.17
N GLU A 275 -6.81 16.25 16.58
CA GLU A 275 -5.93 15.48 17.43
C GLU A 275 -6.64 15.07 18.73
N GLY A 276 -6.49 13.79 19.11
CA GLY A 276 -7.15 13.22 20.29
C GLY A 276 -8.62 12.83 20.11
N MET A 277 -9.23 13.12 18.95
CA MET A 277 -10.61 12.72 18.67
C MET A 277 -10.63 11.48 17.75
N PRO A 278 -11.45 10.46 18.04
CA PRO A 278 -11.47 9.21 17.28
C PRO A 278 -12.31 9.28 15.99
N TYR A 279 -12.40 10.45 15.35
CA TYR A 279 -13.21 10.68 14.15
C TYR A 279 -12.32 10.94 12.94
N TYR A 280 -12.57 10.20 11.85
CA TYR A 280 -11.84 10.28 10.60
C TYR A 280 -12.76 10.78 9.50
N ASN A 281 -12.25 11.63 8.62
CA ASN A 281 -13.02 12.13 7.48
C ASN A 281 -13.05 11.08 6.38
N LEU A 282 -14.21 10.98 5.73
CA LEU A 282 -14.43 10.19 4.54
C LEU A 282 -14.34 11.10 3.31
N ILE A 283 -13.41 10.79 2.42
CA ILE A 283 -13.13 11.56 1.22
C ILE A 283 -13.70 10.83 0.00
N ALA A 284 -14.44 11.54 -0.84
CA ALA A 284 -14.96 11.01 -2.09
C ALA A 284 -13.97 11.25 -3.23
N LEU A 285 -13.27 10.22 -3.64
CA LEU A 285 -12.32 10.20 -4.74
C LEU A 285 -13.03 9.84 -6.05
N LYS A 286 -12.47 10.33 -7.16
CA LYS A 286 -12.90 9.98 -8.50
C LYS A 286 -11.87 9.08 -9.15
N ALA A 287 -12.26 7.84 -9.44
CA ALA A 287 -11.39 6.89 -10.09
C ALA A 287 -11.39 7.08 -11.61
N MET A 288 -10.26 6.83 -12.24
CA MET A 288 -10.18 6.67 -13.69
C MET A 288 -10.94 5.40 -14.13
N ARG A 289 -11.17 5.26 -15.44
CA ARG A 289 -11.91 4.09 -16.00
C ARG A 289 -11.34 2.73 -15.59
N ASN A 290 -10.05 2.67 -15.30
CA ASN A 290 -9.36 1.46 -14.83
C ASN A 290 -9.38 1.31 -13.29
N GLY A 291 -10.17 2.11 -12.57
CA GLY A 291 -10.26 2.08 -11.11
C GLY A 291 -9.09 2.72 -10.36
N ARG A 292 -8.14 3.34 -11.07
CA ARG A 292 -6.90 3.91 -10.51
C ARG A 292 -6.97 5.41 -10.27
N ALA A 293 -5.93 5.94 -9.62
CA ALA A 293 -5.71 7.38 -9.48
C ALA A 293 -5.48 8.04 -10.85
N ALA A 294 -5.75 9.34 -10.93
CA ALA A 294 -5.45 10.12 -12.11
C ALA A 294 -3.94 10.18 -12.41
N LEU A 295 -3.12 10.12 -11.36
CA LEU A 295 -1.67 10.05 -11.46
C LEU A 295 -1.11 9.16 -10.35
N GLU A 296 -0.39 8.09 -10.71
CA GLU A 296 0.24 7.14 -9.79
C GLU A 296 1.45 6.47 -10.45
N GLY A 297 2.18 5.66 -9.68
CA GLY A 297 3.30 4.86 -10.18
C GLY A 297 4.65 5.53 -9.96
N ASP A 298 5.64 5.10 -10.73
CA ASP A 298 7.06 5.50 -10.60
C ASP A 298 7.33 6.89 -11.22
N ILE A 299 6.54 7.88 -10.82
CA ILE A 299 6.64 9.25 -11.31
C ILE A 299 7.50 10.13 -10.39
N ILE A 300 7.68 9.73 -9.14
CA ILE A 300 8.47 10.47 -8.16
C ILE A 300 9.93 10.04 -8.29
N ILE A 301 10.81 11.01 -8.56
CA ILE A 301 12.26 10.80 -8.63
C ILE A 301 13.00 11.34 -7.41
N GLY A 302 12.31 12.12 -6.57
CA GLY A 302 12.86 12.62 -5.32
C GLY A 302 11.75 13.08 -4.38
N ALA A 303 11.92 12.76 -3.10
CA ALA A 303 11.09 13.25 -2.00
C ALA A 303 11.98 13.67 -0.81
N LYS A 304 11.68 14.79 -0.19
CA LYS A 304 12.46 15.31 0.93
C LYS A 304 11.56 15.97 1.96
N ALA A 305 11.67 15.56 3.22
CA ALA A 305 11.07 16.28 4.33
C ALA A 305 11.79 17.62 4.52
N THR A 306 11.05 18.72 4.56
CA THR A 306 11.54 20.09 4.72
C THR A 306 10.57 20.89 5.57
N HIS A 307 10.94 22.14 5.89
CA HIS A 307 10.04 23.08 6.56
C HIS A 307 9.58 24.13 5.58
N ASN A 308 8.30 24.44 5.63
CA ASN A 308 7.78 25.58 4.90
C ASN A 308 8.25 26.89 5.58
N LYS A 309 8.64 27.87 4.77
CA LYS A 309 9.02 29.21 5.30
C LYS A 309 7.89 29.93 6.04
N TRP A 310 6.64 29.52 5.77
CA TRP A 310 5.43 30.18 6.25
C TRP A 310 4.68 29.39 7.33
N SER A 311 5.08 28.15 7.60
CA SER A 311 4.48 27.27 8.63
C SER A 311 5.58 26.53 9.35
N PRO A 312 5.50 26.36 10.69
CA PRO A 312 6.43 25.53 11.45
C PRO A 312 6.26 24.04 11.15
N GLU A 313 5.17 23.66 10.50
CA GLU A 313 4.87 22.26 10.20
C GLU A 313 5.78 21.69 9.12
N PRO A 314 6.28 20.46 9.28
CA PRO A 314 7.03 19.79 8.25
C PRO A 314 6.18 19.55 7.00
N VAL A 315 6.83 19.62 5.86
CA VAL A 315 6.22 19.37 4.55
C VAL A 315 7.12 18.43 3.75
N ILE A 316 6.58 17.83 2.69
CA ILE A 316 7.35 16.92 1.84
C ILE A 316 7.43 17.55 0.46
N ASP A 317 8.64 17.96 0.08
CA ASP A 317 8.94 18.39 -1.27
C ASP A 317 9.06 17.19 -2.18
N LEU A 318 8.37 17.23 -3.31
CA LEU A 318 8.36 16.19 -4.34
C LEU A 318 8.96 16.70 -5.64
N GLU A 319 9.69 15.83 -6.30
CA GLU A 319 10.15 16.03 -7.66
C GLU A 319 9.71 14.86 -8.54
N MET A 320 9.08 15.19 -9.68
CA MET A 320 8.53 14.21 -10.62
C MET A 320 9.43 14.09 -11.84
N ASN A 321 9.43 12.90 -12.47
CA ASN A 321 10.05 12.72 -13.78
C ASN A 321 9.28 13.49 -14.86
N THR A 322 9.82 13.55 -16.07
CA THR A 322 9.25 14.33 -17.19
C THR A 322 7.81 13.90 -17.53
N VAL A 323 7.49 12.61 -17.45
CA VAL A 323 6.13 12.10 -17.72
C VAL A 323 5.18 12.53 -16.62
N GLY A 324 5.58 12.32 -15.36
CA GLY A 324 4.82 12.74 -14.18
C GLY A 324 4.56 14.25 -14.17
N ALA A 325 5.57 15.07 -14.49
CA ALA A 325 5.44 16.51 -14.58
C ALA A 325 4.37 16.97 -15.58
N LYS A 326 4.34 16.39 -16.78
CA LYS A 326 3.33 16.69 -17.81
C LYS A 326 1.91 16.26 -17.37
N CYS A 327 1.80 15.07 -16.77
CA CYS A 327 0.53 14.58 -16.26
C CYS A 327 0.05 15.45 -15.10
N TRP A 328 0.94 15.84 -14.19
CA TRP A 328 0.64 16.71 -13.06
C TRP A 328 0.20 18.10 -13.49
N GLN A 329 0.89 18.67 -14.47
CA GLN A 329 0.51 19.94 -15.09
C GLN A 329 -0.93 19.88 -15.63
N LYS A 330 -1.26 18.86 -16.41
CA LYS A 330 -2.62 18.66 -16.94
C LYS A 330 -3.63 18.49 -15.81
N LEU A 331 -3.33 17.60 -14.84
CA LEU A 331 -4.23 17.29 -13.73
C LEU A 331 -4.52 18.54 -12.89
N THR A 332 -3.51 19.34 -12.56
CA THR A 332 -3.71 20.59 -11.81
C THR A 332 -4.48 21.63 -12.61
N ARG A 333 -4.21 21.80 -13.90
CA ARG A 333 -4.96 22.71 -14.77
C ARG A 333 -6.45 22.35 -14.85
N ASP A 334 -6.76 21.07 -15.03
CA ASP A 334 -8.13 20.59 -15.22
C ASP A 334 -8.94 20.61 -13.90
N ASN A 335 -8.25 20.77 -12.76
CA ASN A 335 -8.84 20.79 -11.42
C ASN A 335 -8.67 22.13 -10.66
N ILE A 336 -8.40 23.23 -11.36
CA ILE A 336 -8.32 24.54 -10.70
C ILE A 336 -9.63 24.83 -9.94
N GLY A 337 -9.53 25.20 -8.67
CA GLY A 337 -10.66 25.47 -7.79
C GLY A 337 -11.28 24.22 -7.14
N LYS A 338 -10.85 23.00 -7.50
CA LYS A 338 -11.20 21.73 -6.86
C LYS A 338 -10.04 21.19 -6.03
N SER A 339 -10.27 20.13 -5.27
CA SER A 339 -9.21 19.46 -4.51
C SER A 339 -8.64 18.28 -5.29
N ILE A 340 -7.35 18.03 -5.10
CA ILE A 340 -6.68 16.79 -5.49
C ILE A 340 -6.27 16.09 -4.20
N ALA A 341 -6.75 14.85 -4.01
CA ALA A 341 -6.39 14.07 -2.84
C ALA A 341 -5.06 13.34 -3.06
N ILE A 342 -4.19 13.41 -2.06
CA ILE A 342 -2.92 12.72 -1.98
C ILE A 342 -3.12 11.49 -1.12
N VAL A 343 -3.11 10.32 -1.75
CA VAL A 343 -3.36 9.03 -1.11
C VAL A 343 -2.07 8.25 -1.04
N VAL A 344 -1.70 7.82 0.16
CA VAL A 344 -0.54 6.97 0.38
C VAL A 344 -1.00 5.71 1.11
N ASN A 345 -0.65 4.55 0.59
CA ASN A 345 -1.04 3.25 1.16
C ASN A 345 -2.56 3.11 1.41
N GLY A 346 -3.38 3.68 0.54
CA GLY A 346 -4.84 3.59 0.64
C GLY A 346 -5.49 4.53 1.66
N LEU A 347 -4.76 5.48 2.23
CA LEU A 347 -5.27 6.52 3.14
C LEU A 347 -5.00 7.92 2.57
N VAL A 348 -5.93 8.84 2.78
CA VAL A 348 -5.79 10.24 2.36
C VAL A 348 -4.97 11.00 3.40
N TYR A 349 -3.81 11.49 3.00
CA TYR A 349 -2.96 12.31 3.86
C TYR A 349 -3.23 13.81 3.72
N SER A 350 -3.61 14.24 2.52
CA SER A 350 -3.89 15.63 2.23
C SER A 350 -4.83 15.73 1.03
N TYR A 351 -5.62 16.80 0.96
CA TYR A 351 -6.50 17.08 -0.19
C TYR A 351 -6.54 18.59 -0.49
N PRO A 352 -5.37 19.17 -0.84
CA PRO A 352 -5.27 20.61 -1.09
C PRO A 352 -6.16 21.04 -2.26
N ARG A 353 -6.68 22.28 -2.16
CA ARG A 353 -7.35 22.92 -3.27
C ARG A 353 -6.34 23.44 -4.26
N VAL A 354 -6.53 23.13 -5.53
CA VAL A 354 -5.67 23.59 -6.62
C VAL A 354 -5.95 25.06 -6.91
N MET A 355 -4.96 25.92 -6.75
CA MET A 355 -5.08 27.36 -6.98
C MET A 355 -4.65 27.76 -8.40
N CYS A 356 -3.71 27.03 -8.98
CA CYS A 356 -3.20 27.27 -10.33
C CYS A 356 -2.60 26.00 -10.91
N GLU A 357 -2.35 26.02 -12.22
CA GLU A 357 -1.58 24.99 -12.92
C GLU A 357 -0.15 24.94 -12.40
N ILE A 358 0.42 23.73 -12.26
CA ILE A 358 1.79 23.49 -11.79
C ILE A 358 2.61 22.86 -12.92
N GLU A 359 3.46 23.65 -13.55
CA GLU A 359 4.15 23.25 -14.78
C GLU A 359 5.45 22.46 -14.57
N CYS A 360 6.14 22.67 -13.43
CA CYS A 360 7.54 22.23 -13.29
C CYS A 360 7.73 20.82 -12.69
N GLY A 361 6.64 20.08 -12.42
CA GLY A 361 6.73 18.76 -11.80
C GLY A 361 7.31 18.76 -10.37
N LYS A 362 7.43 19.93 -9.76
CA LYS A 362 7.77 20.11 -8.35
C LYS A 362 6.52 20.43 -7.58
N SER A 363 6.29 19.73 -6.50
CA SER A 363 5.12 19.91 -5.67
C SER A 363 5.47 19.72 -4.21
N GLN A 364 4.63 20.23 -3.33
CA GLN A 364 4.80 20.12 -1.90
C GLN A 364 3.55 19.47 -1.30
N ILE A 365 3.76 18.41 -0.54
CA ILE A 365 2.68 17.82 0.26
C ILE A 365 2.67 18.54 1.61
N THR A 366 1.58 19.22 1.88
CA THR A 366 1.28 19.83 3.17
C THR A 366 0.29 18.96 3.93
N GLY A 367 0.42 18.91 5.24
CA GLY A 367 -0.46 18.15 6.13
C GLY A 367 0.04 18.32 7.55
N ASN A 368 -0.73 17.86 8.54
CA ASN A 368 -0.31 17.88 9.95
C ASN A 368 0.74 16.78 10.22
N PHE A 369 1.91 16.87 9.57
CA PHE A 369 2.99 15.90 9.76
C PHE A 369 3.80 16.22 11.01
N THR A 370 4.23 15.18 11.73
CA THR A 370 5.39 15.29 12.59
C THR A 370 6.67 15.20 11.74
N GLU A 371 7.82 15.61 12.30
CA GLU A 371 9.14 15.47 11.65
C GLU A 371 9.40 14.03 11.21
N GLU A 372 9.07 13.10 12.09
CA GLU A 372 9.27 11.67 11.83
C GLU A 372 8.37 11.14 10.73
N GLU A 373 7.10 11.52 10.73
CA GLU A 373 6.15 11.12 9.68
C GLU A 373 6.55 11.65 8.30
N ALA A 374 6.97 12.92 8.23
CA ALA A 374 7.44 13.51 6.97
C ALA A 374 8.71 12.81 6.47
N ALA A 375 9.64 12.49 7.36
CA ALA A 375 10.86 11.78 7.03
C ALA A 375 10.58 10.34 6.57
N ASP A 376 9.69 9.62 7.25
CA ASP A 376 9.30 8.24 6.90
C ASP A 376 8.57 8.18 5.55
N MET A 377 7.70 9.15 5.30
CA MET A 377 6.97 9.24 4.03
C MET A 377 7.93 9.58 2.88
N ALA A 378 8.86 10.52 3.06
CA ALA A 378 9.89 10.82 2.07
C ALA A 378 10.81 9.61 1.82
N ASN A 379 11.20 8.88 2.88
CA ASN A 379 11.94 7.63 2.76
C ASN A 379 11.19 6.59 1.93
N MET A 380 9.93 6.37 2.23
CA MET A 380 9.07 5.41 1.52
C MET A 380 8.96 5.74 0.02
N MET A 381 8.73 7.02 -0.32
CA MET A 381 8.65 7.48 -1.70
C MET A 381 9.97 7.29 -2.46
N ASN A 382 11.11 7.58 -1.83
CA ASN A 382 12.44 7.42 -2.42
C ASN A 382 12.89 5.95 -2.54
N SER A 383 12.30 5.05 -1.75
CA SER A 383 12.65 3.61 -1.79
C SER A 383 11.85 2.85 -2.84
N GLY A 384 10.86 3.50 -3.43
CA GLY A 384 10.01 2.91 -4.45
C GLY A 384 8.81 2.13 -3.90
N ILE A 385 7.95 1.74 -4.84
CA ILE A 385 6.75 0.94 -4.57
C ILE A 385 7.17 -0.49 -4.27
N MET A 386 6.52 -1.10 -3.27
CA MET A 386 6.67 -2.52 -2.98
C MET A 386 6.06 -3.35 -4.12
N PRO A 387 6.86 -4.09 -4.88
CA PRO A 387 6.34 -4.86 -6.03
C PRO A 387 5.39 -5.98 -5.61
N CYS A 388 5.72 -6.67 -4.52
CA CYS A 388 4.84 -7.63 -3.87
C CYS A 388 4.52 -7.14 -2.45
N PRO A 389 3.26 -6.90 -2.10
CA PRO A 389 2.90 -6.54 -0.73
C PRO A 389 3.39 -7.58 0.26
N VAL A 390 3.73 -7.15 1.47
CA VAL A 390 4.23 -8.05 2.51
C VAL A 390 3.44 -7.85 3.81
N ARG A 391 3.36 -8.91 4.60
CA ARG A 391 2.70 -8.94 5.90
C ARG A 391 3.61 -9.58 6.93
N ILE A 392 3.74 -8.97 8.10
CA ILE A 392 4.47 -9.55 9.22
C ILE A 392 3.70 -10.77 9.73
N ILE A 393 4.35 -11.94 9.74
CA ILE A 393 3.80 -13.19 10.25
C ILE A 393 4.48 -13.64 11.54
N GLU A 394 5.72 -13.21 11.76
CA GLU A 394 6.47 -13.50 12.97
C GLU A 394 7.36 -12.32 13.34
N GLU A 395 7.46 -12.07 14.62
CA GLU A 395 8.26 -10.98 15.17
C GLU A 395 8.91 -11.40 16.48
N GLN A 396 10.19 -11.10 16.61
CA GLN A 396 10.93 -11.31 17.84
C GLN A 396 11.70 -10.04 18.22
N ILE A 397 11.40 -9.50 19.39
CA ILE A 397 12.18 -8.40 19.99
C ILE A 397 13.27 -9.00 20.86
N ILE A 398 14.51 -8.56 20.66
CA ILE A 398 15.70 -9.07 21.35
C ILE A 398 16.29 -7.97 22.19
N GLU A 399 16.43 -8.23 23.49
CA GLU A 399 17.11 -7.32 24.40
C GLU A 399 18.64 -7.42 24.25
N PRO A 400 19.38 -6.32 24.48
CA PRO A 400 20.85 -6.35 24.44
C PRO A 400 21.40 -7.34 25.45
N ASN A 401 22.42 -8.11 25.06
CA ASN A 401 23.18 -8.91 26.01
C ASN A 401 23.91 -7.96 26.98
N LYS A 402 23.67 -8.19 28.29
CA LYS A 402 24.30 -7.44 29.38
C LYS A 402 25.77 -7.79 29.52
#